data_a0d292c0887809e7ded067f27b50220e
#
_entry.id   a0d292c0887809e7ded067f27b50220e
#
_cell.length_a   1.000
_cell.length_b   1.000
_cell.length_c   1.000
_cell.angle_alpha   90.00
_cell.angle_beta   90.00
_cell.angle_gamma   90.00
#
_symmetry.space_group_name_H-M   'P 1'
#
loop_
_entity.id
_entity.type
_entity.pdbx_description
1 polymer ?
#
loop_
_entity_poly.entity_id
_entity_poly.type
_entity_poly.pdbx_seq_one_letter_code
_entity_poly.pdbx_strand_id
1 'polypeptide(L)'
;MFPEEITPTTVDELLAAARQDLNRLSPDAALDASKGDAVLVDIRSESQRAADGEIPGATVVPRNVLEWRLDPGCTHRDPELVQPGQRVILICHEGYQSSLAAATLRRFGVDATDVVGGAQSWSAAGLPLD
;
A
#
# COMPACT_ATOMS: atom_id res chain seq x y z
N MET A 1 23.68 -0.39 -19.46
CA MET A 1 24.77 -1.31 -19.00
C MET A 1 24.82 -1.34 -17.48
N PHE A 2 25.01 -2.54 -16.93
CA PHE A 2 25.11 -2.71 -15.47
C PHE A 2 26.57 -2.86 -15.05
N PRO A 3 26.96 -2.35 -13.87
CA PRO A 3 28.24 -2.70 -13.26
C PRO A 3 28.35 -4.23 -13.09
N GLU A 4 29.57 -4.75 -13.12
CA GLU A 4 29.79 -6.20 -13.01
C GLU A 4 29.27 -6.81 -11.71
N GLU A 5 29.26 -6.03 -10.62
CA GLU A 5 28.79 -6.49 -9.31
C GLU A 5 27.26 -6.48 -9.16
N ILE A 6 26.52 -5.98 -10.15
CA ILE A 6 25.06 -5.97 -10.11
C ILE A 6 24.52 -7.15 -10.92
N THR A 7 23.82 -8.04 -10.25
CA THR A 7 23.07 -9.12 -10.91
C THR A 7 21.63 -8.63 -11.10
N PRO A 8 21.16 -8.53 -12.36
CA PRO A 8 19.79 -8.10 -12.61
C PRO A 8 18.77 -9.03 -11.97
N THR A 9 17.69 -8.44 -11.46
CA THR A 9 16.53 -9.20 -10.98
C THR A 9 15.30 -8.77 -11.79
N THR A 10 14.31 -9.65 -11.86
CA THR A 10 13.06 -9.35 -12.54
C THR A 10 12.09 -8.64 -11.58
N VAL A 11 11.07 -7.98 -12.13
CA VAL A 11 10.03 -7.40 -11.30
C VAL A 11 9.28 -8.48 -10.52
N ASP A 12 9.11 -9.67 -11.10
CA ASP A 12 8.45 -10.78 -10.41
C ASP A 12 9.26 -11.29 -9.22
N GLU A 13 10.58 -11.35 -9.36
CA GLU A 13 11.46 -11.71 -8.26
C GLU A 13 11.45 -10.65 -7.15
N LEU A 14 11.46 -9.37 -7.54
CA LEU A 14 11.37 -8.27 -6.58
C LEU A 14 10.04 -8.31 -5.83
N LEU A 15 8.94 -8.57 -6.54
CA LEU A 15 7.62 -8.67 -5.95
C LEU A 15 7.51 -9.85 -4.98
N ALA A 16 8.04 -11.01 -5.36
CA ALA A 16 8.05 -12.20 -4.49
C ALA A 16 8.83 -11.92 -3.20
N ALA A 17 9.99 -11.28 -3.32
CA ALA A 17 10.79 -10.91 -2.15
C ALA A 17 10.06 -9.93 -1.24
N ALA A 18 9.40 -8.92 -1.83
CA ALA A 18 8.62 -7.94 -1.08
C ALA A 18 7.50 -8.61 -0.27
N ARG A 19 6.85 -9.61 -0.84
CA ARG A 19 5.69 -10.28 -0.22
C ARG A 19 6.06 -11.28 0.87
N GLN A 20 7.32 -11.69 0.98
CA GLN A 20 7.73 -12.70 1.97
C GLN A 20 7.38 -12.32 3.40
N ASP A 21 7.50 -11.06 3.75
CA ASP A 21 7.28 -10.58 5.11
C ASP A 21 5.95 -9.84 5.29
N LEU A 22 5.09 -9.85 4.26
CA LEU A 22 3.80 -9.18 4.34
C LEU A 22 2.70 -10.16 4.73
N ASN A 23 1.91 -9.78 5.73
CA ASN A 23 0.63 -10.42 6.03
C ASN A 23 -0.44 -9.78 5.17
N ARG A 24 -0.46 -10.11 3.90
CA ARG A 24 -1.40 -9.52 2.94
C ARG A 24 -2.84 -9.86 3.30
N LEU A 25 -3.72 -8.89 3.11
CA LEU A 25 -5.12 -9.03 3.50
C LEU A 25 -6.02 -9.18 2.28
N SER A 26 -7.07 -10.02 2.43
CA SER A 26 -8.17 -9.99 1.48
C SER A 26 -8.88 -8.64 1.56
N PRO A 27 -9.65 -8.24 0.53
CA PRO A 27 -10.45 -7.01 0.60
C PRO A 27 -11.34 -6.96 1.84
N ASP A 28 -12.03 -8.06 2.16
CA ASP A 28 -12.91 -8.12 3.34
C ASP A 28 -12.13 -7.88 4.65
N ALA A 29 -10.99 -8.55 4.80
CA ALA A 29 -10.16 -8.41 5.99
C ALA A 29 -9.60 -6.99 6.11
N ALA A 30 -9.24 -6.38 4.97
CA ALA A 30 -8.75 -5.00 4.95
C ALA A 30 -9.85 -4.01 5.36
N LEU A 31 -11.06 -4.21 4.87
CA LEU A 31 -12.20 -3.38 5.27
C LEU A 31 -12.45 -3.49 6.76
N ASP A 32 -12.49 -4.71 7.29
CA ASP A 32 -12.70 -4.93 8.72
C ASP A 32 -11.61 -4.26 9.57
N ALA A 33 -10.36 -4.42 9.19
CA ALA A 33 -9.23 -3.80 9.90
C ALA A 33 -9.31 -2.26 9.85
N SER A 34 -9.77 -1.70 8.75
CA SER A 34 -9.91 -0.24 8.60
C SER A 34 -11.00 0.36 9.46
N LYS A 35 -11.96 -0.45 9.91
CA LYS A 35 -12.99 -0.02 10.87
C LYS A 35 -12.47 0.01 12.31
N GLY A 36 -11.33 -0.61 12.56
CA GLY A 36 -10.65 -0.61 13.86
C GLY A 36 -9.44 0.31 13.86
N ASP A 37 -8.28 -0.26 14.15
CA ASP A 37 -7.04 0.51 14.39
C ASP A 37 -6.23 0.80 13.14
N ALA A 38 -6.52 0.12 12.02
CA ALA A 38 -5.73 0.28 10.81
C ALA A 38 -6.23 1.46 9.97
N VAL A 39 -5.29 2.11 9.30
CA VAL A 39 -5.62 3.14 8.30
C VAL A 39 -5.45 2.52 6.90
N LEU A 40 -6.46 2.72 6.06
CA LEU A 40 -6.41 2.30 4.66
C LEU A 40 -5.89 3.47 3.82
N VAL A 41 -4.79 3.24 3.13
CA VAL A 41 -4.12 4.27 2.32
C VAL A 41 -4.21 3.86 0.85
N ASP A 42 -4.89 4.70 0.08
CA ASP A 42 -5.09 4.48 -1.36
C ASP A 42 -3.98 5.18 -2.15
N ILE A 43 -3.16 4.38 -2.82
CA ILE A 43 -2.02 4.90 -3.59
C ILE A 43 -2.28 4.92 -5.10
N ARG A 44 -3.53 4.70 -5.51
CA ARG A 44 -3.91 4.77 -6.92
C ARG A 44 -3.77 6.21 -7.46
N SER A 45 -3.60 6.31 -8.77
CA SER A 45 -3.62 7.60 -9.45
C SER A 45 -5.02 8.22 -9.41
N GLU A 46 -5.10 9.53 -9.61
CA GLU A 46 -6.37 10.22 -9.71
C GLU A 46 -7.24 9.66 -10.84
N SER A 47 -6.64 9.35 -11.98
CA SER A 47 -7.38 8.79 -13.11
C SER A 47 -7.92 7.39 -12.82
N GLN A 48 -7.17 6.55 -12.10
CA GLN A 48 -7.66 5.25 -11.67
C GLN A 48 -8.85 5.38 -10.71
N ARG A 49 -8.75 6.29 -9.74
CA ARG A 49 -9.85 6.53 -8.79
C ARG A 49 -11.08 7.12 -9.49
N ALA A 50 -10.88 8.02 -10.44
CA ALA A 50 -11.99 8.59 -11.20
C ALA A 50 -12.72 7.53 -12.03
N ALA A 51 -11.98 6.58 -12.61
CA ALA A 51 -12.57 5.52 -13.42
C ALA A 51 -13.28 4.45 -12.60
N ASP A 52 -12.69 4.06 -11.45
CA ASP A 52 -13.13 2.88 -10.69
C ASP A 52 -13.87 3.22 -9.40
N GLY A 53 -13.85 4.47 -8.99
CA GLY A 53 -14.51 4.94 -7.77
C GLY A 53 -13.55 5.13 -6.60
N GLU A 54 -13.94 6.02 -5.70
CA GLU A 54 -13.21 6.30 -4.47
C GLU A 54 -13.58 5.26 -3.40
N ILE A 55 -12.62 4.91 -2.56
CA ILE A 55 -12.86 3.99 -1.44
C ILE A 55 -13.22 4.83 -0.22
N PRO A 56 -14.47 4.70 0.30
CA PRO A 56 -14.88 5.48 1.47
C PRO A 56 -13.97 5.19 2.68
N GLY A 57 -13.55 6.24 3.35
CA GLY A 57 -12.71 6.12 4.55
C GLY A 57 -11.22 5.94 4.28
N ALA A 58 -10.81 5.75 3.03
CA ALA A 58 -9.40 5.66 2.70
C ALA A 58 -8.76 7.04 2.65
N THR A 59 -7.51 7.11 3.07
CA THR A 59 -6.69 8.31 2.91
C THR A 59 -5.91 8.18 1.62
N VAL A 60 -6.02 9.16 0.74
CA VAL A 60 -5.29 9.14 -0.53
C VAL A 60 -3.91 9.73 -0.33
N VAL A 61 -2.88 8.95 -0.68
CA VAL A 61 -1.50 9.40 -0.71
C VAL A 61 -0.90 9.00 -2.05
N PRO A 62 -0.50 9.96 -2.90
CA PRO A 62 0.11 9.63 -4.18
C PRO A 62 1.33 8.75 -4.02
N ARG A 63 1.45 7.72 -4.88
CA ARG A 63 2.55 6.75 -4.78
C ARG A 63 3.92 7.42 -4.81
N ASN A 64 4.07 8.47 -5.61
CA ASN A 64 5.36 9.14 -5.80
C ASN A 64 5.87 9.91 -4.57
N VAL A 65 5.02 10.17 -3.58
CA VAL A 65 5.42 10.85 -2.34
C VAL A 65 5.21 9.99 -1.09
N LEU A 66 4.78 8.74 -1.28
CA LEU A 66 4.37 7.87 -0.18
C LEU A 66 5.47 7.70 0.88
N GLU A 67 6.70 7.44 0.46
CA GLU A 67 7.80 7.21 1.39
C GLU A 67 8.04 8.43 2.28
N TRP A 68 7.98 9.63 1.70
CA TRP A 68 8.19 10.88 2.45
C TRP A 68 7.03 11.17 3.40
N ARG A 69 5.82 10.78 3.03
CA ARG A 69 4.65 11.03 3.87
C ARG A 69 4.50 10.01 5.00
N LEU A 70 5.05 8.81 4.85
CA LEU A 70 4.90 7.72 5.83
C LEU A 70 6.19 7.28 6.50
N ASP A 71 7.31 7.95 6.27
CA ASP A 71 8.52 7.73 7.06
C ASP A 71 8.41 8.52 8.37
N PRO A 72 8.34 7.84 9.53
CA PRO A 72 8.22 8.54 10.82
C PRO A 72 9.35 9.53 11.12
N GLY A 73 10.51 9.33 10.49
CA GLY A 73 11.67 10.21 10.66
C GLY A 73 11.73 11.39 9.68
N CYS A 74 10.78 11.49 8.76
CA CYS A 74 10.79 12.51 7.73
C CYS A 74 10.04 13.78 8.19
N THR A 75 10.61 14.96 7.86
CA THR A 75 9.94 16.22 8.17
C THR A 75 8.66 16.43 7.34
N HIS A 76 8.54 15.75 6.21
CA HIS A 76 7.37 15.81 5.34
C HIS A 76 6.32 14.75 5.65
N ARG A 77 6.50 13.99 6.73
CA ARG A 77 5.56 12.94 7.12
C ARG A 77 4.17 13.52 7.39
N ASP A 78 3.17 12.69 7.19
CA ASP A 78 1.81 12.96 7.65
C ASP A 78 1.68 12.39 9.07
N PRO A 79 1.61 13.24 10.11
CA PRO A 79 1.59 12.75 11.49
C PRO A 79 0.39 11.86 11.81
N GLU A 80 -0.71 12.01 11.10
CA GLU A 80 -1.90 11.19 11.32
C GLU A 80 -1.72 9.75 10.83
N LEU A 81 -0.80 9.53 9.88
CA LEU A 81 -0.56 8.21 9.30
C LEU A 81 0.59 7.45 9.97
N VAL A 82 1.44 8.14 10.72
CA VAL A 82 2.67 7.55 11.27
C VAL A 82 2.74 7.58 12.80
N GLN A 83 1.59 7.54 13.45
CA GLN A 83 1.55 7.47 14.90
C GLN A 83 2.12 6.14 15.39
N PRO A 84 2.75 6.12 16.59
CA PRO A 84 3.27 4.89 17.16
C PRO A 84 2.21 3.78 17.21
N GLY A 85 2.56 2.60 16.70
CA GLY A 85 1.64 1.46 16.68
C GLY A 85 0.57 1.51 15.60
N GLN A 86 0.59 2.53 14.73
CA GLN A 86 -0.37 2.64 13.65
C GLN A 86 -0.15 1.55 12.61
N ARG A 87 -1.18 0.78 12.31
CA ARG A 87 -1.16 -0.19 11.22
C ARG A 87 -1.61 0.48 9.94
N VAL A 88 -0.84 0.27 8.86
CA VAL A 88 -1.09 0.88 7.55
C VAL A 88 -1.39 -0.22 6.54
N ILE A 89 -2.51 -0.11 5.85
CA ILE A 89 -2.89 -1.04 4.78
C ILE A 89 -2.92 -0.26 3.47
N LEU A 90 -2.02 -0.61 2.55
CA LEU A 90 -1.96 0.04 1.24
C LEU A 90 -2.86 -0.67 0.25
N ILE A 91 -3.54 0.11 -0.58
CA ILE A 91 -4.32 -0.44 -1.69
C ILE A 91 -3.94 0.29 -2.98
N CYS A 92 -3.64 -0.48 -4.02
CA CYS A 92 -3.41 0.03 -5.37
C CYS A 92 -4.44 -0.58 -6.31
N HIS A 93 -4.22 -0.47 -7.63
CA HIS A 93 -5.20 -0.93 -8.60
C HIS A 93 -5.36 -2.46 -8.61
N GLU A 94 -4.26 -3.20 -8.74
CA GLU A 94 -4.26 -4.66 -8.89
C GLU A 94 -3.50 -5.42 -7.80
N GLY A 95 -2.89 -4.73 -6.85
CA GLY A 95 -2.18 -5.39 -5.75
C GLY A 95 -0.72 -5.72 -6.03
N TYR A 96 -0.10 -5.13 -7.03
CA TYR A 96 1.34 -5.30 -7.31
C TYR A 96 2.18 -4.21 -6.69
N GLN A 97 1.93 -2.96 -7.08
CA GLN A 97 2.70 -1.82 -6.59
C GLN A 97 2.60 -1.66 -5.08
N SER A 98 1.44 -1.95 -4.52
CA SER A 98 1.21 -1.85 -3.08
C SER A 98 2.09 -2.80 -2.27
N SER A 99 2.41 -3.97 -2.81
CA SER A 99 3.32 -4.91 -2.14
C SER A 99 4.74 -4.36 -2.07
N LEU A 100 5.24 -3.79 -3.17
CA LEU A 100 6.56 -3.15 -3.19
C LEU A 100 6.60 -1.96 -2.21
N ALA A 101 5.56 -1.15 -2.23
CA ALA A 101 5.45 0.01 -1.35
C ALA A 101 5.39 -0.39 0.13
N ALA A 102 4.58 -1.39 0.48
CA ALA A 102 4.47 -1.87 1.85
C ALA A 102 5.81 -2.40 2.37
N ALA A 103 6.53 -3.17 1.55
CA ALA A 103 7.85 -3.68 1.91
C ALA A 103 8.83 -2.54 2.19
N THR A 104 8.77 -1.47 1.40
CA THR A 104 9.61 -0.29 1.62
C THR A 104 9.27 0.40 2.93
N LEU A 105 7.97 0.60 3.22
CA LEU A 105 7.55 1.26 4.46
C LEU A 105 7.95 0.46 5.70
N ARG A 106 7.96 -0.87 5.62
CA ARG A 106 8.42 -1.70 6.74
C ARG A 106 9.89 -1.44 7.09
N ARG A 107 10.69 -1.05 6.13
CA ARG A 107 12.09 -0.68 6.38
C ARG A 107 12.24 0.59 7.22
N PHE A 108 11.20 1.42 7.26
CA PHE A 108 11.13 2.62 8.12
C PHE A 108 10.54 2.30 9.50
N GLY A 109 10.19 1.03 9.75
CA GLY A 109 9.57 0.63 11.01
C GLY A 109 8.04 0.78 11.03
N VAL A 110 7.43 1.04 9.87
CA VAL A 110 5.97 1.15 9.77
C VAL A 110 5.37 -0.26 9.68
N ASP A 111 4.31 -0.50 10.45
CA ASP A 111 3.55 -1.75 10.37
C ASP A 111 2.64 -1.72 9.14
N ALA A 112 3.21 -2.04 7.99
CA ALA A 112 2.55 -1.91 6.70
C ALA A 112 2.28 -3.27 6.06
N THR A 113 1.14 -3.37 5.40
CA THR A 113 0.78 -4.48 4.52
C THR A 113 -0.06 -3.94 3.36
N ASP A 114 -0.62 -4.83 2.54
CA ASP A 114 -1.41 -4.42 1.40
C ASP A 114 -2.60 -5.35 1.15
N VAL A 115 -3.42 -5.00 0.17
CA VAL A 115 -4.65 -5.72 -0.19
C VAL A 115 -4.40 -6.59 -1.40
N VAL A 116 -4.65 -7.89 -1.27
CA VAL A 116 -4.54 -8.85 -2.37
C VAL A 116 -5.52 -8.45 -3.48
N GLY A 117 -4.99 -8.31 -4.70
CA GLY A 117 -5.79 -7.96 -5.86
C GLY A 117 -6.21 -6.50 -5.95
N GLY A 118 -5.88 -5.69 -4.96
CA GLY A 118 -6.11 -4.26 -4.97
C GLY A 118 -7.57 -3.86 -5.14
N ALA A 119 -7.78 -2.67 -5.72
CA ALA A 119 -9.12 -2.12 -5.94
C ALA A 119 -9.97 -2.97 -6.87
N GLN A 120 -9.37 -3.71 -7.80
CA GLN A 120 -10.13 -4.61 -8.66
C GLN A 120 -10.79 -5.73 -7.85
N SER A 121 -10.06 -6.36 -6.94
CA SER A 121 -10.63 -7.40 -6.07
C SER A 121 -11.60 -6.82 -5.05
N TRP A 122 -11.35 -5.61 -4.57
CA TRP A 122 -12.27 -4.88 -3.70
C TRP A 122 -13.63 -4.69 -4.39
N SER A 123 -13.61 -4.23 -5.64
CA SER A 123 -14.82 -4.06 -6.44
C SER A 123 -15.52 -5.39 -6.71
N ALA A 124 -14.76 -6.43 -7.10
CA ALA A 124 -15.30 -7.76 -7.38
C ALA A 124 -15.95 -8.38 -6.14
N ALA A 125 -15.49 -8.07 -4.96
CA ALA A 125 -16.07 -8.52 -3.69
C ALA A 125 -17.33 -7.72 -3.29
N GLY A 126 -17.71 -6.72 -4.07
CA GLY A 126 -18.89 -5.91 -3.79
C GLY A 126 -18.72 -4.94 -2.62
N LEU A 127 -17.48 -4.60 -2.28
CA LEU A 127 -17.22 -3.69 -1.17
C LEU A 127 -17.45 -2.23 -1.58
N PRO A 128 -17.64 -1.31 -0.59
CA PRO A 128 -18.06 0.06 -0.89
C PRO A 128 -17.10 0.81 -1.81
N LEU A 129 -17.66 1.42 -2.84
CA LEU A 129 -17.00 2.35 -3.76
C LEU A 129 -17.99 3.47 -4.08
N ASP A 130 -17.47 4.69 -4.11
CA ASP A 130 -18.29 5.86 -4.46
C ASP A 130 -18.26 6.17 -5.95
#